data_10fcacbef744a1bd2e5baff2b3949f2e
#
_entry.id   10fcacbef744a1bd2e5baff2b3949f2e
#
_cell.length_a   1.000
_cell.length_b   1.000
_cell.length_c   1.000
_cell.angle_alpha   90.00
_cell.angle_beta   90.00
_cell.angle_gamma   90.00
#
_symmetry.space_group_name_H-M   'P 1'
#
loop_
_entity.id
_entity.type
_entity.pdbx_description
1 polymer ?
#
loop_
_entity_poly.entity_id
_entity_poly.type
_entity_poly.pdbx_seq_one_letter_code
_entity_poly.pdbx_strand_id
1 'polypeptide(L)'
;MSDEIYLTITGEQQGCISSRCGTSASIGNRWQIGHEDEIFAFSLSNSITNTGKGSQLHGLSFCKLIDKSSPLLINAINNNEQLFMEFDFYRINRFGRWEKYYNIQLRGALLSAINHLFTENNLDTETITVSYEYILSRHLIANTEFSHLAFPDNYNRLFIPRQKTKDNNGLKTL
;
A
#
# COMPACT_ATOMS: atom_id res chain seq x y z
N MET A 1 -10.89 -19.24 4.05
CA MET A 1 -10.30 -18.67 2.81
C MET A 1 -9.45 -17.48 3.22
N SER A 2 -8.24 -17.45 2.83
CA SER A 2 -7.38 -16.30 3.12
C SER A 2 -7.60 -15.25 2.04
N ASP A 3 -8.01 -14.07 2.46
CA ASP A 3 -7.98 -12.89 1.61
C ASP A 3 -6.52 -12.52 1.35
N GLU A 4 -6.23 -11.97 0.18
CA GLU A 4 -4.89 -11.50 -0.18
C GLU A 4 -4.85 -9.97 -0.18
N ILE A 5 -3.75 -9.42 0.31
CA ILE A 5 -3.50 -7.99 0.37
C ILE A 5 -2.27 -7.67 -0.47
N TYR A 6 -2.42 -6.78 -1.43
CA TYR A 6 -1.33 -6.24 -2.23
C TYR A 6 -1.21 -4.75 -2.03
N LEU A 7 0.01 -4.26 -2.02
CA LEU A 7 0.35 -2.88 -1.71
C LEU A 7 1.22 -2.28 -2.80
N THR A 8 0.86 -1.09 -3.25
CA THR A 8 1.71 -0.22 -4.06
C THR A 8 2.19 0.96 -3.22
N ILE A 9 3.47 1.27 -3.30
CA ILE A 9 4.08 2.41 -2.61
C ILE A 9 4.82 3.27 -3.61
N THR A 10 4.55 4.57 -3.58
CA THR A 10 5.29 5.56 -4.34
C THR A 10 5.82 6.63 -3.39
N GLY A 11 7.12 6.85 -3.41
CA GLY A 11 7.78 7.90 -2.65
C GLY A 11 7.91 9.19 -3.45
N GLU A 12 7.81 10.32 -2.77
CA GLU A 12 7.97 11.64 -3.38
C GLU A 12 9.36 11.81 -4.00
N GLN A 13 10.40 11.23 -3.39
CA GLN A 13 11.78 11.30 -3.85
C GLN A 13 12.20 10.03 -4.60
N GLN A 14 11.89 8.86 -4.09
CA GLN A 14 12.34 7.58 -4.64
C GLN A 14 11.52 7.08 -5.83
N GLY A 15 10.32 7.63 -6.07
CA GLY A 15 9.41 7.13 -7.09
C GLY A 15 8.74 5.82 -6.66
N CYS A 16 8.51 4.89 -7.60
CA CYS A 16 7.80 3.64 -7.33
C CYS A 16 8.67 2.67 -6.53
N ILE A 17 8.47 2.63 -5.22
CA ILE A 17 9.18 1.73 -4.28
C ILE A 17 8.76 0.28 -4.49
N SER A 18 7.49 0.03 -4.81
CA SER A 18 6.94 -1.32 -5.02
C SER A 18 7.33 -1.95 -6.37
N SER A 19 8.01 -1.22 -7.24
CA SER A 19 8.41 -1.72 -8.56
C SER A 19 9.24 -3.01 -8.44
N ARG A 20 8.75 -4.07 -9.09
CA ARG A 20 9.35 -5.41 -9.14
C ARG A 20 9.54 -6.10 -7.78
N CYS A 21 8.85 -5.64 -6.75
CA CYS A 21 8.92 -6.26 -5.42
C CYS A 21 8.26 -7.64 -5.38
N GLY A 22 7.27 -7.90 -6.23
CA GLY A 22 6.57 -9.16 -6.34
C GLY A 22 7.20 -10.17 -7.30
N THR A 23 8.45 -9.98 -7.72
CA THR A 23 9.16 -10.88 -8.63
C THR A 23 9.89 -11.99 -7.89
N SER A 24 10.23 -13.08 -8.60
CA SER A 24 11.00 -14.20 -8.02
C SER A 24 12.38 -13.78 -7.51
N ALA A 25 12.99 -12.76 -8.10
CA ALA A 25 14.26 -12.20 -7.63
C ALA A 25 14.12 -11.50 -6.27
N SER A 26 12.94 -10.98 -5.96
CA SER A 26 12.64 -10.28 -4.71
C SER A 26 12.18 -11.22 -3.59
N ILE A 27 11.23 -12.12 -3.88
CA ILE A 27 10.53 -12.95 -2.88
C ILE A 27 10.61 -14.46 -3.15
N GLY A 28 11.46 -14.89 -4.09
CA GLY A 28 11.66 -16.29 -4.38
C GLY A 28 10.40 -16.96 -4.96
N ASN A 29 10.08 -18.17 -4.49
CA ASN A 29 8.97 -18.98 -4.99
C ASN A 29 7.56 -18.46 -4.63
N ARG A 30 7.47 -17.33 -3.95
CA ARG A 30 6.19 -16.75 -3.53
C ARG A 30 5.62 -15.74 -4.52
N TRP A 31 6.31 -15.50 -5.62
CA TRP A 31 5.83 -14.59 -6.66
C TRP A 31 4.54 -15.10 -7.31
N GLN A 32 3.67 -14.15 -7.69
CA GLN A 32 2.41 -14.43 -8.40
C GLN A 32 2.33 -13.59 -9.67
N ILE A 33 1.82 -14.21 -10.73
CA ILE A 33 1.63 -13.54 -12.02
C ILE A 33 0.60 -12.41 -11.87
N GLY A 34 0.94 -11.24 -12.40
CA GLY A 34 0.07 -10.06 -12.37
C GLY A 34 0.28 -9.16 -11.16
N HIS A 35 1.16 -9.54 -10.22
CA HIS A 35 1.49 -8.78 -9.01
C HIS A 35 2.98 -8.44 -8.89
N GLU A 36 3.68 -8.38 -10.02
CA GLU A 36 5.14 -8.19 -10.07
C GLU A 36 5.59 -6.83 -9.51
N ASP A 37 4.76 -5.80 -9.66
CA ASP A 37 5.02 -4.44 -9.18
C ASP A 37 4.30 -4.10 -7.87
N GLU A 38 3.88 -5.12 -7.15
CA GLU A 38 3.16 -5.00 -5.89
C GLU A 38 3.89 -5.71 -4.75
N ILE A 39 3.63 -5.28 -3.53
CA ILE A 39 4.14 -5.88 -2.31
C ILE A 39 3.03 -6.73 -1.70
N PHE A 40 3.30 -8.00 -1.42
CA PHE A 40 2.39 -8.87 -0.70
C PHE A 40 2.44 -8.58 0.80
N ALA A 41 1.27 -8.35 1.42
CA ALA A 41 1.12 -8.16 2.85
C ALA A 41 0.30 -9.29 3.49
N PHE A 42 0.77 -9.82 4.62
CA PHE A 42 0.10 -10.89 5.36
C PHE A 42 -1.05 -10.38 6.22
N SER A 43 -0.92 -9.18 6.74
CA SER A 43 -1.90 -8.58 7.65
C SER A 43 -1.82 -7.06 7.59
N LEU A 44 -2.95 -6.44 7.92
CA LEU A 44 -3.06 -5.01 8.05
C LEU A 44 -3.98 -4.71 9.24
N SER A 45 -3.58 -3.77 10.05
CA SER A 45 -4.37 -3.26 11.17
C SER A 45 -4.45 -1.74 11.10
N ASN A 46 -5.67 -1.22 11.19
CA ASN A 46 -5.93 0.21 11.21
C ASN A 46 -6.99 0.51 12.28
N SER A 47 -6.89 1.66 12.91
CA SER A 47 -7.83 2.10 13.93
C SER A 47 -8.27 3.54 13.68
N ILE A 48 -9.57 3.75 13.69
CA ILE A 48 -10.21 5.05 13.63
C ILE A 48 -11.18 5.12 14.81
N THR A 49 -11.01 6.14 15.67
CA THR A 49 -11.83 6.29 16.87
C THR A 49 -12.67 7.55 16.82
N ASN A 50 -13.72 7.59 17.63
CA ASN A 50 -14.58 8.77 17.78
C ASN A 50 -14.12 9.59 18.99
N THR A 51 -13.86 10.87 18.77
CA THR A 51 -13.48 11.82 19.82
C THR A 51 -14.70 12.56 20.43
N GLY A 52 -15.92 12.27 19.97
CA GLY A 52 -17.12 13.06 20.26
C GLY A 52 -17.28 14.30 19.40
N LYS A 53 -16.25 14.65 18.60
CA LYS A 53 -16.26 15.78 17.64
C LYS A 53 -15.92 15.33 16.22
N GLY A 54 -15.82 14.04 15.98
CA GLY A 54 -15.46 13.46 14.70
C GLY A 54 -14.44 12.34 14.81
N SER A 55 -13.86 11.97 13.69
CA SER A 55 -12.89 10.86 13.59
C SER A 55 -11.50 11.29 14.05
N GLN A 56 -10.83 10.40 14.76
CA GLN A 56 -9.40 10.47 15.01
C GLN A 56 -8.72 9.31 14.30
N LEU A 57 -7.78 9.64 13.42
CA LEU A 57 -6.98 8.66 12.71
C LEU A 57 -5.82 8.19 13.59
N HIS A 58 -5.67 6.89 13.71
CA HIS A 58 -4.51 6.27 14.34
C HIS A 58 -3.60 5.66 13.29
N GLY A 59 -2.37 5.32 13.68
CA GLY A 59 -1.42 4.68 12.78
C GLY A 59 -1.96 3.39 12.18
N LEU A 60 -1.53 3.09 10.94
CA LEU A 60 -1.80 1.84 10.28
C LEU A 60 -0.54 0.98 10.36
N SER A 61 -0.70 -0.29 10.69
CA SER A 61 0.41 -1.27 10.70
C SER A 61 0.12 -2.41 9.74
N PHE A 62 1.13 -2.84 9.02
CA PHE A 62 1.04 -4.03 8.18
C PHE A 62 2.30 -4.88 8.27
N CYS A 63 2.14 -6.17 8.05
CA CYS A 63 3.24 -7.14 8.03
C CYS A 63 3.45 -7.66 6.62
N LYS A 64 4.70 -7.66 6.17
CA LYS A 64 5.10 -8.15 4.86
C LYS A 64 6.38 -8.98 4.92
N LEU A 65 6.70 -9.68 3.83
CA LEU A 65 7.99 -10.33 3.66
C LEU A 65 9.12 -9.30 3.56
N ILE A 66 10.32 -9.70 3.97
CA ILE A 66 11.54 -9.01 3.55
C ILE A 66 11.66 -9.18 2.03
N ASP A 67 11.72 -8.07 1.32
CA ASP A 67 11.77 -8.04 -0.14
C ASP A 67 12.64 -6.89 -0.67
N LYS A 68 12.59 -6.66 -1.95
CA LYS A 68 13.34 -5.60 -2.62
C LYS A 68 13.03 -4.21 -2.04
N SER A 69 11.81 -3.98 -1.54
CA SER A 69 11.42 -2.68 -0.96
C SER A 69 12.01 -2.43 0.42
N SER A 70 12.47 -3.46 1.13
CA SER A 70 12.90 -3.33 2.53
C SER A 70 14.00 -2.27 2.75
N PRO A 71 15.10 -2.23 1.98
CA PRO A 71 16.08 -1.16 2.10
C PRO A 71 15.54 0.22 1.68
N LEU A 72 14.63 0.27 0.71
CA LEU A 72 14.03 1.52 0.23
C LEU A 72 13.10 2.13 1.28
N LEU A 73 12.41 1.30 2.05
CA LEU A 73 11.57 1.74 3.17
C LEU A 73 12.41 2.25 4.34
N ILE A 74 13.57 1.64 4.61
CA ILE A 74 14.52 2.17 5.60
C ILE A 74 15.03 3.55 5.14
N ASN A 75 15.33 3.71 3.86
CA ASN A 75 15.72 5.01 3.30
C ASN A 75 14.60 6.05 3.44
N ALA A 76 13.35 5.66 3.21
CA ALA A 76 12.19 6.54 3.39
C ALA A 76 12.04 7.03 4.84
N ILE A 77 12.24 6.16 5.83
CA ILE A 77 12.17 6.55 7.25
C ILE A 77 13.35 7.44 7.63
N ASN A 78 14.55 7.14 7.12
CA ASN A 78 15.74 7.95 7.40
C ASN A 78 15.61 9.38 6.85
N ASN A 79 15.01 9.54 5.69
CA ASN A 79 14.85 10.82 5.01
C ASN A 79 13.51 11.50 5.29
N ASN A 80 12.68 10.93 6.15
CA ASN A 80 11.34 11.42 6.44
C ASN A 80 10.52 11.66 5.15
N GLU A 81 10.61 10.73 4.21
CA GLU A 81 10.00 10.84 2.88
C GLU A 81 8.51 10.64 2.94
N GLN A 82 7.77 11.53 2.29
CA GLN A 82 6.33 11.39 2.14
C GLN A 82 6.01 10.30 1.11
N LEU A 83 5.11 9.38 1.47
CA LEU A 83 4.70 8.25 0.67
C LEU A 83 3.23 8.35 0.28
N PHE A 84 2.94 7.82 -0.90
CA PHE A 84 1.59 7.48 -1.34
C PHE A 84 1.45 5.97 -1.29
N MET A 85 0.46 5.46 -0.57
CA MET A 85 0.26 4.03 -0.37
C MET A 85 -1.15 3.62 -0.78
N GLU A 86 -1.25 2.51 -1.47
CA GLU A 86 -2.52 1.95 -1.91
C GLU A 86 -2.56 0.46 -1.64
N PHE A 87 -3.52 0.04 -0.83
CA PHE A 87 -3.76 -1.35 -0.46
C PHE A 87 -4.97 -1.88 -1.21
N ASP A 88 -4.76 -2.97 -1.92
CA ASP A 88 -5.79 -3.70 -2.64
C ASP A 88 -6.07 -5.04 -1.96
N PHE A 89 -7.33 -5.27 -1.64
CA PHE A 89 -7.79 -6.48 -0.95
C PHE A 89 -8.55 -7.35 -1.92
N TYR A 90 -8.13 -8.59 -2.02
CA TYR A 90 -8.70 -9.60 -2.90
C TYR A 90 -9.37 -10.70 -2.08
N ARG A 91 -10.48 -11.21 -2.59
CA ARG A 91 -11.17 -12.38 -2.06
C ARG A 91 -11.61 -13.30 -3.20
N ILE A 92 -11.97 -14.52 -2.88
CA ILE A 92 -12.56 -15.43 -3.85
C ILE A 92 -14.08 -15.21 -3.87
N ASN A 93 -14.61 -14.90 -5.05
CA ASN A 93 -16.04 -14.70 -5.23
C ASN A 93 -16.79 -16.05 -5.32
N ARG A 94 -18.14 -16.01 -5.39
CA ARG A 94 -18.99 -17.19 -5.47
C ARG A 94 -18.73 -18.11 -6.69
N PHE A 95 -18.01 -17.60 -7.70
CA PHE A 95 -17.64 -18.36 -8.89
C PHE A 95 -16.23 -18.95 -8.82
N GLY A 96 -15.56 -18.87 -7.67
CA GLY A 96 -14.20 -19.34 -7.47
C GLY A 96 -13.10 -18.48 -8.11
N ARG A 97 -13.40 -17.24 -8.44
CA ARG A 97 -12.45 -16.30 -9.05
C ARG A 97 -12.01 -15.24 -8.06
N TRP A 98 -10.74 -14.82 -8.15
CA TRP A 98 -10.25 -13.67 -7.41
C TRP A 98 -10.95 -12.40 -7.86
N GLU A 99 -11.42 -11.60 -6.90
CA GLU A 99 -11.97 -10.27 -7.15
C GLU A 99 -11.36 -9.25 -6.17
N LYS A 100 -10.96 -8.11 -6.68
CA LYS A 100 -10.61 -6.96 -5.86
C LYS A 100 -11.90 -6.37 -5.28
N TYR A 101 -12.08 -6.45 -3.97
CA TYR A 101 -13.34 -6.02 -3.35
C TYR A 101 -13.21 -4.78 -2.49
N TYR A 102 -12.01 -4.50 -1.98
CA TYR A 102 -11.76 -3.38 -1.07
C TYR A 102 -10.44 -2.69 -1.41
N ASN A 103 -10.38 -1.39 -1.15
CA ASN A 103 -9.20 -0.57 -1.42
C ASN A 103 -9.05 0.47 -0.33
N ILE A 104 -7.81 0.62 0.17
CA ILE A 104 -7.43 1.70 1.08
C ILE A 104 -6.30 2.49 0.44
N GLN A 105 -6.47 3.81 0.38
CA GLN A 105 -5.46 4.73 -0.10
C GLN A 105 -5.03 5.67 1.02
N LEU A 106 -3.73 5.81 1.22
CA LEU A 106 -3.13 6.74 2.18
C LEU A 106 -2.34 7.82 1.44
N ARG A 107 -2.54 9.06 1.87
CA ARG A 107 -1.74 10.21 1.41
C ARG A 107 -1.14 10.93 2.61
N GLY A 108 -0.01 11.60 2.38
CA GLY A 108 0.75 12.19 3.48
C GLY A 108 1.27 11.13 4.44
N ALA A 109 1.59 9.94 3.92
CA ALA A 109 2.04 8.82 4.72
C ALA A 109 3.53 8.97 5.05
N LEU A 110 3.85 8.80 6.32
CA LEU A 110 5.22 8.77 6.83
C LEU A 110 5.41 7.48 7.63
N LEU A 111 6.52 6.80 7.41
CA LEU A 111 6.86 5.62 8.16
C LEU A 111 7.33 6.03 9.57
N SER A 112 6.67 5.52 10.60
CA SER A 112 7.01 5.79 11.99
C SER A 112 7.88 4.71 12.62
N ALA A 113 7.75 3.46 12.17
CA ALA A 113 8.55 2.35 12.66
C ALA A 113 8.65 1.23 11.62
N ILE A 114 9.79 0.55 11.60
CA ILE A 114 10.04 -0.69 10.87
C ILE A 114 10.67 -1.68 11.85
N ASN A 115 10.05 -2.84 12.02
CA ASN A 115 10.56 -3.92 12.86
C ASN A 115 10.81 -5.15 12.00
N HIS A 116 12.06 -5.60 11.95
CA HIS A 116 12.45 -6.81 11.24
C HIS A 116 12.43 -8.02 12.17
N LEU A 117 11.95 -9.15 11.66
CA LEU A 117 11.97 -10.44 12.34
C LEU A 117 12.57 -11.49 11.41
N PHE A 118 13.78 -11.94 11.77
CA PHE A 118 14.46 -13.05 11.10
C PHE A 118 14.45 -14.24 12.04
N THR A 119 13.89 -15.36 11.60
CA THR A 119 13.76 -16.57 12.43
C THR A 119 14.15 -17.81 11.65
N GLU A 120 14.84 -18.73 12.32
CA GLU A 120 15.13 -20.03 11.76
C GLU A 120 13.83 -20.81 11.52
N ASN A 121 13.69 -21.44 10.37
CA ASN A 121 12.54 -22.24 9.94
C ASN A 121 11.19 -21.50 9.76
N ASN A 122 11.18 -20.18 9.83
CA ASN A 122 10.01 -19.35 9.55
C ASN A 122 10.30 -18.34 8.43
N LEU A 123 9.27 -17.58 8.07
CA LEU A 123 9.42 -16.51 7.11
C LEU A 123 10.11 -15.30 7.75
N ASP A 124 11.03 -14.71 7.00
CA ASP A 124 11.60 -13.42 7.35
C ASP A 124 10.58 -12.33 7.01
N THR A 125 10.16 -11.61 8.02
CA THR A 125 9.10 -10.61 7.90
C THR A 125 9.52 -9.27 8.47
N GLU A 126 8.82 -8.25 8.05
CA GLU A 126 8.90 -6.93 8.66
C GLU A 126 7.50 -6.37 8.93
N THR A 127 7.36 -5.71 10.07
CA THR A 127 6.16 -4.97 10.44
C THR A 127 6.44 -3.49 10.31
N ILE A 128 5.59 -2.81 9.56
CA ILE A 128 5.73 -1.40 9.24
C ILE A 128 4.56 -0.65 9.84
N THR A 129 4.86 0.41 10.57
CA THR A 129 3.86 1.32 11.12
C THR A 129 3.92 2.66 10.39
N VAL A 130 2.76 3.13 9.97
CA VAL A 130 2.59 4.30 9.12
C VAL A 130 1.68 5.30 9.81
N SER A 131 2.09 6.57 9.86
CA SER A 131 1.20 7.69 10.13
C SER A 131 0.78 8.31 8.79
N TYR A 132 -0.43 8.84 8.72
CA TYR A 132 -0.97 9.41 7.48
C TYR A 132 -1.90 10.58 7.79
N GLU A 133 -2.04 11.50 6.84
CA GLU A 133 -2.92 12.66 6.97
C GLU A 133 -4.26 12.46 6.26
N TYR A 134 -4.29 11.63 5.23
CA TYR A 134 -5.49 11.34 4.44
C TYR A 134 -5.68 9.84 4.27
N ILE A 135 -6.92 9.39 4.43
CA ILE A 135 -7.34 8.02 4.13
C ILE A 135 -8.57 8.05 3.23
N LEU A 136 -8.57 7.18 2.24
CA LEU A 136 -9.73 6.84 1.42
C LEU A 136 -9.97 5.34 1.54
N SER A 137 -11.16 4.94 1.97
CA SER A 137 -11.58 3.55 2.04
C SER A 137 -12.75 3.31 1.12
N ARG A 138 -12.65 2.32 0.24
CA ARG A 138 -13.68 2.01 -0.76
C ARG A 138 -14.03 0.54 -0.76
N HIS A 139 -15.31 0.23 -0.73
CA HIS A 139 -15.81 -1.09 -1.10
C HIS A 139 -16.19 -1.09 -2.58
N LEU A 140 -15.37 -1.74 -3.41
CA LEU A 140 -15.44 -1.62 -4.87
C LEU A 140 -16.67 -2.32 -5.47
N ILE A 141 -17.15 -3.37 -4.83
CA ILE A 141 -18.30 -4.14 -5.33
C ILE A 141 -19.62 -3.46 -4.94
N ALA A 142 -19.70 -2.96 -3.70
CA ALA A 142 -20.92 -2.29 -3.20
C ALA A 142 -20.96 -0.80 -3.50
N ASN A 143 -19.88 -0.22 -4.05
CA ASN A 143 -19.76 1.20 -4.40
C ASN A 143 -20.00 2.15 -3.22
N THR A 144 -19.45 1.83 -2.06
CA THR A 144 -19.44 2.70 -0.90
C THR A 144 -18.04 3.20 -0.64
N GLU A 145 -17.93 4.44 -0.17
CA GLU A 145 -16.63 5.03 0.13
C GLU A 145 -16.70 6.00 1.31
N PHE A 146 -15.56 6.17 1.96
CA PHE A 146 -15.33 7.17 2.98
C PHE A 146 -13.93 7.75 2.80
N SER A 147 -13.82 9.06 2.91
CA SER A 147 -12.53 9.75 2.93
C SER A 147 -12.46 10.74 4.08
N HIS A 148 -11.26 10.88 4.65
CA HIS A 148 -11.02 11.84 5.73
C HIS A 148 -9.62 12.42 5.62
N LEU A 149 -9.54 13.75 5.76
CA LEU A 149 -8.31 14.52 5.81
C LEU A 149 -8.17 15.13 7.21
N ALA A 150 -7.12 14.71 7.95
CA ALA A 150 -6.92 15.14 9.32
C ALA A 150 -6.61 16.65 9.45
N PHE A 151 -5.88 17.21 8.48
CA PHE A 151 -5.48 18.62 8.46
C PHE A 151 -5.85 19.26 7.11
N PRO A 152 -7.04 19.84 6.97
CA PRO A 152 -7.53 20.41 5.70
C PRO A 152 -6.59 21.44 5.05
N ASP A 153 -5.89 22.23 5.86
CA ASP A 153 -4.94 23.24 5.39
C ASP A 153 -3.71 22.66 4.70
N ASN A 154 -3.43 21.38 4.90
CA ASN A 154 -2.28 20.68 4.33
C ASN A 154 -2.58 20.01 2.99
N TYR A 155 -3.79 20.09 2.47
CA TYR A 155 -4.17 19.36 1.26
C TYR A 155 -3.22 19.57 0.08
N ASN A 156 -2.77 20.81 -0.14
CA ASN A 156 -1.87 21.18 -1.23
C ASN A 156 -0.44 20.66 -1.04
N ARG A 157 -0.08 20.18 0.15
CA ARG A 157 1.23 19.61 0.47
C ARG A 157 1.28 18.10 0.34
N LEU A 158 0.12 17.46 0.15
CA LEU A 158 0.05 16.02 0.01
C LEU A 158 0.57 15.59 -1.34
N PHE A 159 1.56 14.70 -1.32
CA PHE A 159 2.10 14.09 -2.50
C PHE A 159 1.09 13.13 -3.13
N ILE A 160 0.80 13.34 -4.41
CA ILE A 160 -0.03 12.45 -5.22
C ILE A 160 0.76 12.11 -6.47
N PRO A 161 1.03 10.81 -6.74
CA PRO A 161 1.75 10.40 -7.94
C PRO A 161 0.99 10.83 -9.19
N ARG A 162 1.71 11.29 -10.20
CA ARG A 162 1.11 11.52 -11.52
C ARG A 162 0.62 10.19 -12.06
N GLN A 163 -0.65 10.10 -12.41
CA GLN A 163 -1.17 8.95 -13.15
C GLN A 163 -0.42 8.88 -14.48
N LYS A 164 0.16 7.71 -14.79
CA LYS A 164 0.61 7.45 -16.15
C LYS A 164 -0.63 7.48 -17.02
N THR A 165 -0.80 8.53 -17.81
CA THR A 165 -1.72 8.50 -18.94
C THR A 165 -1.30 7.33 -19.82
N LYS A 166 -2.18 6.35 -19.99
CA LYS A 166 -2.01 5.37 -21.05
C LYS A 166 -2.11 6.15 -22.35
N ASP A 167 -0.98 6.44 -22.94
CA ASP A 167 -0.95 7.00 -24.29
C ASP A 167 -1.55 5.97 -25.22
N ASN A 168 -2.82 6.16 -25.55
CA ASN A 168 -3.52 5.49 -26.65
C ASN A 168 -3.05 6.09 -27.97
N ASN A 169 -1.76 6.02 -28.26
CA ASN A 169 -1.24 6.35 -29.58
C ASN A 169 -0.69 5.08 -30.27
N GLY A 170 -1.62 4.21 -30.61
CA GLY A 170 -1.41 3.18 -31.59
C GLY A 170 -2.04 3.56 -32.95
N LEU A 171 -1.69 4.70 -33.50
CA LEU A 171 -1.96 4.99 -34.91
C LEU A 171 -0.65 4.83 -35.69
N LYS A 172 -0.47 3.65 -36.27
CA LYS A 172 0.44 3.46 -37.38
C LYS A 172 -0.19 4.18 -38.57
N THR A 173 0.38 5.27 -38.97
CA THR A 173 0.21 5.80 -40.32
C THR A 173 1.17 5.05 -41.23
N LEU A 174 0.60 4.53 -42.28
CA LEU A 174 1.25 3.91 -43.42
C LEU A 174 2.29 4.84 -44.08
#